data_4ecab5cedcd943ce8786b790529b8a5b
#
_entry.id   4ecab5cedcd943ce8786b790529b8a5b
#
_cell.length_a   1.000
_cell.length_b   1.000
_cell.length_c   1.000
_cell.angle_alpha   90.00
_cell.angle_beta   90.00
_cell.angle_gamma   90.00
#
_symmetry.space_group_name_H-M   'P 1'
#
loop_
_entity.id
_entity.type
_entity.pdbx_description
1 polymer ?
#
loop_
_entity_poly.entity_id
_entity_poly.type
_entity_poly.pdbx_seq_one_letter_code
_entity_poly.pdbx_strand_id
1 'polypeptide(L)'
;MTHFPNMAAQIQYFEDSSVVIWHDAVDGIVYRSADEGKSWAPIKGPEQGQAHLFVLHPYDKTQAYILTRSTQHWRTSNRGETWQSFSTPHPPTTLKAMPLDFHPTHHDWILFTGQACTVNLFRKVCHDVAYYTTDGFISDAHPLLDRVEQCHWAKMTPQVAVPEALTQRVLCLAWDVSMSRKRRDTTQLKMFASDDLFQTRQAVVLEDLPNPRGFVNMGRSDQFLIAAVQSDDDELRLYVSRDAETWTRARFPHVVLSHENAYTILEGPKYHLAVDVYDHASRLDGLFISDSTGTNFSLSIADTVRGADGIIDYEHMTHMEGVAIVNVHATGSPARVQTRITHDEGASWTDIPAPTQDLDGKKTSCDRPGCSLPLRAVLAIRNLGHVFPSTAPGIMMGVGSMGDRLRPYGECDTFISTDAGLSWRMVARGPHKHVFADQGGLLVMAADAPSIDVVQYSFDYGTTWTTLALPEAIAPVVITSEPDGTALNSLLQGGRRAKTAHARY
;
A
#
# COMPACT_ATOMS: atom_id res chain seq x y z
N MET A 1 5.58 26.56 12.91
CA MET A 1 4.34 26.05 12.28
C MET A 1 4.15 26.73 10.94
N THR A 2 3.87 25.97 9.89
CA THR A 2 3.65 26.50 8.54
C THR A 2 2.18 26.27 8.16
N HIS A 3 1.57 27.26 7.51
CA HIS A 3 0.19 27.16 7.06
C HIS A 3 0.15 26.94 5.55
N PHE A 4 -0.58 25.91 5.13
CA PHE A 4 -0.87 25.61 3.74
C PHE A 4 -2.35 25.89 3.42
N PRO A 5 -2.69 26.23 2.17
CA PRO A 5 -4.08 26.45 1.79
C PRO A 5 -4.95 25.20 1.98
N ASN A 6 -4.42 24.04 1.64
CA ASN A 6 -5.08 22.75 1.71
C ASN A 6 -4.25 21.75 2.49
N MET A 7 -4.86 20.62 2.82
CA MET A 7 -4.16 19.46 3.36
C MET A 7 -3.32 18.81 2.27
N ALA A 8 -2.15 18.27 2.63
CA ALA A 8 -1.39 17.47 1.69
C ALA A 8 -2.19 16.23 1.29
N ALA A 9 -2.20 15.93 0.01
CA ALA A 9 -2.60 14.61 -0.46
C ALA A 9 -1.52 13.58 -0.12
N GLN A 10 -0.25 14.01 -0.15
CA GLN A 10 0.90 13.18 0.20
C GLN A 10 1.96 14.05 0.87
N ILE A 11 2.57 13.51 1.95
CA ILE A 11 3.83 13.98 2.51
C ILE A 11 4.83 12.86 2.24
N GLN A 12 5.91 13.18 1.53
CA GLN A 12 6.92 12.20 1.14
C GLN A 12 8.31 12.72 1.46
N TYR A 13 9.19 11.80 1.84
CA TYR A 13 10.57 12.09 2.22
C TYR A 13 11.51 11.50 1.17
N PHE A 14 12.52 12.27 0.76
CA PHE A 14 13.65 11.68 0.07
C PHE A 14 14.55 11.03 1.13
N GLU A 15 14.65 9.72 1.10
CA GLU A 15 15.45 8.94 2.04
C GLU A 15 16.92 9.43 2.11
N ASP A 16 17.56 9.21 3.25
CA ASP A 16 18.90 9.68 3.57
C ASP A 16 19.11 11.19 3.33
N SER A 17 18.09 12.00 3.61
CA SER A 17 18.18 13.45 3.41
C SER A 17 17.18 14.21 4.29
N SER A 18 17.45 15.51 4.47
CA SER A 18 16.52 16.44 5.13
C SER A 18 15.37 16.92 4.23
N VAL A 19 15.24 16.37 3.03
CA VAL A 19 14.27 16.86 2.04
C VAL A 19 12.91 16.21 2.20
N VAL A 20 11.91 17.04 2.39
CA VAL A 20 10.50 16.63 2.49
C VAL A 20 9.69 17.32 1.40
N ILE A 21 8.73 16.59 0.85
CA ILE A 21 7.79 17.06 -0.14
C ILE A 21 6.38 17.09 0.44
N TRP A 22 5.69 18.20 0.20
CA TRP A 22 4.28 18.39 0.48
C TRP A 22 3.55 18.55 -0.86
N HIS A 23 2.72 17.60 -1.22
CA HIS A 23 1.93 17.65 -2.44
C HIS A 23 0.49 18.08 -2.13
N ASP A 24 0.13 19.27 -2.56
CA ASP A 24 -1.23 19.80 -2.57
C ASP A 24 -1.90 19.42 -3.90
N ALA A 25 -2.69 18.35 -3.89
CA ALA A 25 -3.39 17.89 -5.09
C ALA A 25 -4.64 18.72 -5.42
N VAL A 26 -5.13 19.55 -4.50
CA VAL A 26 -6.30 20.44 -4.71
C VAL A 26 -5.89 21.62 -5.58
N ASP A 27 -4.81 22.30 -5.18
CA ASP A 27 -4.28 23.45 -5.92
C ASP A 27 -3.21 23.04 -6.96
N GLY A 28 -2.86 21.74 -7.04
CA GLY A 28 -1.87 21.20 -7.97
C GLY A 28 -0.49 21.82 -7.78
N ILE A 29 -0.06 21.99 -6.52
CA ILE A 29 1.19 22.60 -6.14
C ILE A 29 2.04 21.58 -5.36
N VAL A 30 3.33 21.57 -5.60
CA VAL A 30 4.30 20.83 -4.80
C VAL A 30 5.18 21.80 -4.04
N TYR A 31 5.28 21.63 -2.74
CA TYR A 31 6.19 22.36 -1.88
C TYR A 31 7.35 21.46 -1.46
N ARG A 32 8.53 22.03 -1.38
CA ARG A 32 9.75 21.36 -0.94
C ARG A 32 10.28 22.03 0.33
N SER A 33 10.64 21.23 1.30
CA SER A 33 11.48 21.61 2.42
C SER A 33 12.87 20.97 2.25
N ALA A 34 13.92 21.70 2.59
CA ALA A 34 15.28 21.19 2.63
C ALA A 34 15.81 21.06 4.07
N ASP A 35 14.98 21.33 5.07
CA ASP A 35 15.30 21.45 6.48
C ASP A 35 14.31 20.68 7.36
N GLU A 36 13.88 19.51 6.89
CA GLU A 36 13.00 18.57 7.63
C GLU A 36 11.64 19.19 8.00
N GLY A 37 11.09 20.03 7.10
CA GLY A 37 9.78 20.64 7.29
C GLY A 37 9.76 21.93 8.11
N LYS A 38 10.91 22.50 8.47
CA LYS A 38 10.98 23.77 9.21
C LYS A 38 10.61 24.96 8.31
N SER A 39 11.08 24.95 7.06
CA SER A 39 10.70 25.93 6.04
C SER A 39 10.26 25.27 4.74
N TRP A 40 9.37 25.94 4.02
CA TRP A 40 8.75 25.39 2.80
C TRP A 40 8.75 26.43 1.69
N ALA A 41 9.06 25.98 0.47
CA ALA A 41 8.95 26.80 -0.73
C ALA A 41 8.27 25.99 -1.86
N PRO A 42 7.44 26.62 -2.69
CA PRO A 42 6.93 25.98 -3.90
C PRO A 42 8.11 25.64 -4.81
N ILE A 43 8.07 24.47 -5.45
CA ILE A 43 9.10 24.10 -6.42
C ILE A 43 9.00 24.97 -7.68
N LYS A 44 10.13 25.09 -8.39
CA LYS A 44 10.17 25.75 -9.69
C LYS A 44 10.03 24.71 -10.79
N GLY A 45 9.09 24.91 -11.70
CA GLY A 45 8.89 24.01 -12.84
C GLY A 45 7.43 23.95 -13.25
N PRO A 46 6.61 23.05 -12.66
CA PRO A 46 5.18 23.00 -12.96
C PRO A 46 4.49 24.29 -12.50
N GLU A 47 3.59 24.80 -13.33
CA GLU A 47 2.71 25.89 -12.93
C GLU A 47 1.69 25.43 -11.90
N GLN A 48 1.13 26.39 -11.16
CA GLN A 48 0.04 26.10 -10.23
C GLN A 48 -1.13 25.41 -10.96
N GLY A 49 -1.68 24.36 -10.37
CA GLY A 49 -2.74 23.54 -10.94
C GLY A 49 -2.27 22.38 -11.80
N GLN A 50 -0.98 22.26 -12.07
CA GLN A 50 -0.46 21.22 -12.96
C GLN A 50 -0.04 19.94 -12.23
N ALA A 51 0.45 20.01 -10.99
CA ALA A 51 0.92 18.83 -10.26
C ALA A 51 -0.26 17.93 -9.83
N HIS A 52 -0.56 16.92 -10.64
CA HIS A 52 -1.66 16.00 -10.38
C HIS A 52 -1.23 14.80 -9.52
N LEU A 53 -0.08 14.22 -9.82
CA LEU A 53 0.49 13.09 -9.10
C LEU A 53 1.98 13.34 -8.85
N PHE A 54 2.42 13.14 -7.63
CA PHE A 54 3.83 13.15 -7.25
C PHE A 54 4.27 11.71 -6.98
N VAL A 55 5.38 11.28 -7.58
CA VAL A 55 5.89 9.91 -7.50
C VAL A 55 7.38 9.95 -7.19
N LEU A 56 7.77 9.41 -6.03
CA LEU A 56 9.17 9.09 -5.75
C LEU A 56 9.60 7.86 -6.55
N HIS A 57 10.84 7.84 -6.99
CA HIS A 57 11.42 6.64 -7.59
C HIS A 57 11.66 5.59 -6.50
N PRO A 58 11.11 4.37 -6.60
CA PRO A 58 11.17 3.39 -5.51
C PRO A 58 12.57 2.81 -5.26
N TYR A 59 13.51 2.97 -6.21
CA TYR A 59 14.86 2.38 -6.14
C TYR A 59 15.98 3.43 -6.26
N ASP A 60 15.65 4.71 -6.49
CA ASP A 60 16.63 5.81 -6.52
C ASP A 60 16.17 6.95 -5.63
N LYS A 61 16.86 7.13 -4.50
CA LYS A 61 16.57 8.12 -3.45
C LYS A 61 16.74 9.59 -3.90
N THR A 62 17.15 9.83 -5.13
CA THR A 62 17.37 11.19 -5.67
C THR A 62 16.34 11.59 -6.72
N GLN A 63 15.62 10.61 -7.28
CA GLN A 63 14.70 10.83 -8.38
C GLN A 63 13.24 10.92 -7.94
N ALA A 64 12.49 11.80 -8.60
CA ALA A 64 11.04 11.88 -8.48
C ALA A 64 10.40 12.45 -9.76
N TYR A 65 9.12 12.20 -9.91
CA TYR A 65 8.31 12.58 -11.08
C TYR A 65 7.06 13.32 -10.65
N ILE A 66 6.70 14.37 -11.39
CA ILE A 66 5.41 15.03 -11.28
C ILE A 66 4.66 14.80 -12.57
N LEU A 67 3.57 14.07 -12.49
CA LEU A 67 2.69 13.85 -13.62
C LEU A 67 1.55 14.87 -13.59
N THR A 68 1.31 15.47 -14.74
CA THR A 68 0.18 16.37 -14.97
C THR A 68 -0.95 15.60 -15.65
N ARG A 69 -2.10 16.23 -15.85
CA ARG A 69 -3.21 15.67 -16.64
C ARG A 69 -3.03 15.87 -18.16
N SER A 70 -1.91 16.49 -18.55
CA SER A 70 -1.53 16.73 -19.94
C SER A 70 -0.43 15.76 -20.39
N THR A 71 0.21 16.06 -21.51
CA THR A 71 1.37 15.31 -22.03
C THR A 71 2.71 15.86 -21.56
N GLN A 72 2.73 16.98 -20.84
CA GLN A 72 3.94 17.58 -20.29
C GLN A 72 4.06 17.27 -18.80
N HIS A 73 5.18 16.77 -18.39
CA HIS A 73 5.48 16.28 -17.03
C HIS A 73 6.82 16.84 -16.55
N TRP A 74 7.17 16.53 -15.31
CA TRP A 74 8.39 17.02 -14.69
C TRP A 74 9.11 15.90 -13.94
N ARG A 75 10.45 15.93 -13.99
CA ARG A 75 11.31 15.00 -13.27
C ARG A 75 12.42 15.74 -12.55
N THR A 76 12.92 15.15 -11.49
CA THR A 76 14.12 15.57 -10.77
C THR A 76 15.07 14.38 -10.58
N SER A 77 16.38 14.66 -10.53
CA SER A 77 17.43 13.70 -10.16
C SER A 77 18.30 14.21 -9.02
N ASN A 78 17.84 15.25 -8.31
CA ASN A 78 18.58 15.89 -7.22
C ASN A 78 17.65 16.26 -6.04
N ARG A 79 16.76 15.32 -5.67
CA ARG A 79 15.82 15.47 -4.55
C ARG A 79 14.96 16.74 -4.64
N GLY A 80 14.50 17.05 -5.85
CA GLY A 80 13.58 18.17 -6.10
C GLY A 80 14.22 19.56 -6.01
N GLU A 81 15.55 19.69 -6.02
CA GLU A 81 16.23 20.98 -6.08
C GLU A 81 15.99 21.68 -7.42
N THR A 82 16.11 20.91 -8.50
CA THR A 82 15.77 21.37 -9.86
C THR A 82 14.84 20.37 -10.56
N TRP A 83 14.01 20.89 -11.44
CA TRP A 83 13.04 20.13 -12.20
C TRP A 83 13.22 20.34 -13.69
N GLN A 84 13.18 19.28 -14.46
CA GLN A 84 13.26 19.26 -15.91
C GLN A 84 11.93 18.78 -16.47
N SER A 85 11.40 19.50 -17.46
CA SER A 85 10.20 19.04 -18.17
C SER A 85 10.51 17.92 -19.14
N PHE A 86 9.59 16.99 -19.31
CA PHE A 86 9.58 15.97 -20.32
C PHE A 86 8.18 15.78 -20.88
N SER A 87 8.08 15.16 -22.05
CA SER A 87 6.81 14.94 -22.72
C SER A 87 6.53 13.46 -22.92
N THR A 88 5.25 13.11 -22.88
CA THR A 88 4.75 11.79 -23.26
C THR A 88 3.76 11.91 -24.42
N PRO A 89 3.62 10.89 -25.29
CA PRO A 89 2.71 10.98 -26.44
C PRO A 89 1.22 11.14 -26.05
N HIS A 90 0.84 10.62 -24.88
CA HIS A 90 -0.52 10.73 -24.34
C HIS A 90 -0.48 11.10 -22.87
N PRO A 91 -1.53 11.75 -22.32
CA PRO A 91 -1.63 12.00 -20.88
C PRO A 91 -1.66 10.67 -20.09
N PRO A 92 -1.29 10.66 -18.81
CA PRO A 92 -1.37 9.48 -17.97
C PRO A 92 -2.77 8.87 -17.96
N THR A 93 -2.84 7.56 -17.88
CA THR A 93 -4.13 6.88 -17.73
C THR A 93 -4.82 7.31 -16.43
N THR A 94 -6.14 7.44 -16.50
CA THR A 94 -6.99 7.74 -15.33
C THR A 94 -7.59 6.47 -14.72
N LEU A 95 -7.30 5.30 -15.31
CA LEU A 95 -7.84 4.01 -14.87
C LEU A 95 -6.98 3.33 -13.81
N LYS A 96 -5.77 3.85 -13.57
CA LYS A 96 -4.79 3.29 -12.62
C LYS A 96 -4.27 4.37 -11.69
N ALA A 97 -4.04 4.01 -10.43
CA ALA A 97 -3.47 4.90 -9.45
C ALA A 97 -2.00 5.25 -9.76
N MET A 98 -1.24 4.31 -10.36
CA MET A 98 0.16 4.48 -10.72
C MET A 98 0.40 4.17 -12.20
N PRO A 99 0.63 5.21 -13.03
CA PRO A 99 0.90 5.03 -14.46
C PRO A 99 2.36 4.74 -14.79
N LEU A 100 3.28 4.75 -13.81
CA LEU A 100 4.70 4.45 -13.95
C LEU A 100 5.01 3.08 -13.36
N ASP A 101 5.88 2.32 -14.03
CA ASP A 101 6.48 1.09 -13.50
C ASP A 101 8.00 1.17 -13.66
N PHE A 102 8.74 1.05 -12.56
CA PHE A 102 10.18 1.28 -12.50
C PHE A 102 10.95 -0.03 -12.52
N HIS A 103 12.04 -0.07 -13.28
CA HIS A 103 12.93 -1.22 -13.28
C HIS A 103 13.82 -1.21 -12.02
N PRO A 104 13.90 -2.32 -11.25
CA PRO A 104 14.51 -2.30 -9.93
C PRO A 104 16.05 -2.13 -9.93
N THR A 105 16.75 -2.39 -11.04
CA THR A 105 18.21 -2.27 -11.14
C THR A 105 18.69 -1.30 -12.21
N HIS A 106 17.84 -0.94 -13.17
CA HIS A 106 18.12 0.07 -14.18
C HIS A 106 17.18 1.25 -13.94
N HIS A 107 17.55 2.16 -13.05
CA HIS A 107 16.68 3.20 -12.52
C HIS A 107 16.12 4.14 -13.60
N ASP A 108 16.80 4.29 -14.73
CA ASP A 108 16.30 5.07 -15.85
C ASP A 108 15.37 4.29 -16.81
N TRP A 109 15.14 2.98 -16.54
CA TRP A 109 14.19 2.17 -17.32
C TRP A 109 12.82 2.23 -16.69
N ILE A 110 11.89 2.88 -17.37
CA ILE A 110 10.55 3.14 -16.85
C ILE A 110 9.51 2.82 -17.90
N LEU A 111 8.48 2.08 -17.51
CA LEU A 111 7.27 1.94 -18.31
C LEU A 111 6.29 3.05 -17.92
N PHE A 112 5.60 3.59 -18.91
CA PHE A 112 4.56 4.59 -18.71
C PHE A 112 3.28 4.16 -19.42
N THR A 113 2.16 4.25 -18.71
CA THR A 113 0.84 3.98 -19.28
C THR A 113 0.11 5.29 -19.54
N GLY A 114 -0.06 5.62 -20.81
CA GLY A 114 -0.82 6.77 -21.28
C GLY A 114 -2.21 6.37 -21.76
N GLN A 115 -3.12 7.34 -21.85
CA GLN A 115 -4.48 7.13 -22.33
C GLN A 115 -4.72 7.82 -23.66
N ALA A 116 -4.86 7.04 -24.72
CA ALA A 116 -5.23 7.51 -26.06
C ALA A 116 -6.76 7.61 -26.18
N CYS A 117 -7.27 8.76 -26.59
CA CYS A 117 -8.69 8.99 -26.74
C CYS A 117 -9.04 9.47 -28.15
N THR A 118 -10.05 8.88 -28.76
CA THR A 118 -10.67 9.35 -30.01
C THR A 118 -12.04 9.93 -29.70
N VAL A 119 -12.31 11.10 -30.24
CA VAL A 119 -13.59 11.80 -30.08
C VAL A 119 -14.35 11.71 -31.39
N ASN A 120 -15.48 11.03 -31.40
CA ASN A 120 -16.46 11.03 -32.49
C ASN A 120 -17.62 11.94 -32.08
N LEU A 121 -18.48 12.35 -33.07
CA LEU A 121 -19.60 13.28 -32.90
C LEU A 121 -20.47 13.07 -31.64
N PHE A 122 -20.52 11.86 -31.08
CA PHE A 122 -21.39 11.50 -29.95
C PHE A 122 -20.71 10.73 -28.81
N ARG A 123 -19.41 10.38 -28.94
CA ARG A 123 -18.74 9.53 -27.96
C ARG A 123 -17.24 9.72 -27.92
N LYS A 124 -16.70 9.89 -26.73
CA LYS A 124 -15.28 9.78 -26.43
C LYS A 124 -14.97 8.30 -26.13
N VAL A 125 -14.05 7.70 -26.87
CA VAL A 125 -13.58 6.32 -26.63
C VAL A 125 -12.09 6.39 -26.34
N CYS A 126 -11.70 5.89 -25.18
CA CYS A 126 -10.32 5.85 -24.74
C CYS A 126 -9.84 4.42 -24.56
N HIS A 127 -8.55 4.21 -24.72
CA HIS A 127 -7.83 2.98 -24.40
C HIS A 127 -6.42 3.32 -23.91
N ASP A 128 -5.83 2.43 -23.15
CA ASP A 128 -4.50 2.62 -22.60
C ASP A 128 -3.44 2.11 -23.57
N VAL A 129 -2.31 2.83 -23.62
CA VAL A 129 -1.14 2.55 -24.45
C VAL A 129 0.09 2.58 -23.55
N ALA A 130 0.93 1.54 -23.65
CA ALA A 130 2.18 1.48 -22.93
C ALA A 130 3.31 2.10 -23.73
N TYR A 131 4.18 2.82 -23.04
CA TYR A 131 5.41 3.42 -23.51
C TYR A 131 6.56 3.01 -22.61
N TYR A 132 7.80 3.16 -23.09
CA TYR A 132 8.99 2.95 -22.28
C TYR A 132 10.02 4.06 -22.50
N THR A 133 10.88 4.22 -21.53
CA THR A 133 12.14 4.96 -21.63
C THR A 133 13.26 4.12 -21.04
N THR A 134 14.49 4.34 -21.52
CA THR A 134 15.72 3.74 -20.98
C THR A 134 16.71 4.78 -20.47
N ASP A 135 16.31 6.05 -20.47
CA ASP A 135 17.11 7.19 -20.03
C ASP A 135 16.35 8.14 -19.08
N GLY A 136 15.30 7.64 -18.42
CA GLY A 136 14.49 8.40 -17.47
C GLY A 136 13.74 9.57 -18.12
N PHE A 137 13.32 9.48 -19.37
CA PHE A 137 12.67 10.53 -20.15
C PHE A 137 13.57 11.74 -20.49
N ILE A 138 14.90 11.51 -20.68
CA ILE A 138 15.78 12.53 -21.29
C ILE A 138 15.44 12.69 -22.76
N SER A 139 15.26 11.57 -23.45
CA SER A 139 14.69 11.51 -24.80
C SER A 139 13.19 11.26 -24.76
N ASP A 140 12.53 11.33 -25.91
CA ASP A 140 11.12 11.04 -26.05
C ASP A 140 10.80 9.58 -25.66
N ALA A 141 9.65 9.38 -25.03
CA ALA A 141 9.16 8.04 -24.71
C ALA A 141 8.84 7.24 -25.97
N HIS A 142 9.29 6.00 -26.02
CA HIS A 142 9.09 5.09 -27.15
C HIS A 142 7.80 4.28 -26.98
N PRO A 143 7.04 4.01 -28.06
CA PRO A 143 5.88 3.15 -28.00
C PRO A 143 6.29 1.71 -27.66
N LEU A 144 5.55 1.07 -26.73
CA LEU A 144 5.74 -0.32 -26.34
C LEU A 144 4.62 -1.20 -26.92
N LEU A 145 3.38 -0.97 -26.47
CA LEU A 145 2.23 -1.78 -26.86
C LEU A 145 0.94 -0.98 -26.78
N ASP A 146 0.08 -1.15 -27.80
CA ASP A 146 -1.26 -0.53 -27.84
C ASP A 146 -2.30 -1.42 -27.16
N ARG A 147 -3.37 -0.80 -26.61
CA ARG A 147 -4.50 -1.46 -25.97
C ARG A 147 -4.09 -2.39 -24.84
N VAL A 148 -3.30 -1.88 -23.95
CA VAL A 148 -2.88 -2.61 -22.73
C VAL A 148 -3.89 -2.44 -21.61
N GLU A 149 -3.98 -3.47 -20.77
CA GLU A 149 -4.59 -3.33 -19.45
C GLU A 149 -3.49 -2.96 -18.44
N GLN A 150 -2.35 -3.62 -18.50
CA GLN A 150 -1.18 -3.31 -17.65
C GLN A 150 0.09 -3.91 -18.23
N CYS A 151 1.24 -3.29 -17.90
CA CYS A 151 2.57 -3.80 -18.22
C CYS A 151 3.48 -3.68 -17.00
N HIS A 152 4.35 -4.66 -16.82
CA HIS A 152 5.34 -4.66 -15.74
C HIS A 152 6.69 -5.20 -16.22
N TRP A 153 7.77 -4.67 -15.64
CA TRP A 153 9.06 -5.34 -15.73
C TRP A 153 8.98 -6.72 -15.06
N ALA A 154 9.50 -7.75 -15.69
CA ALA A 154 9.50 -9.09 -15.14
C ALA A 154 10.44 -9.22 -13.93
N LYS A 155 11.51 -8.42 -13.87
CA LYS A 155 12.34 -8.30 -12.67
C LYS A 155 11.58 -7.56 -11.60
N MET A 156 11.35 -8.20 -10.47
CA MET A 156 10.45 -7.71 -9.42
C MET A 156 11.16 -6.85 -8.39
N THR A 157 12.30 -7.31 -7.90
CA THR A 157 13.11 -6.60 -6.90
C THR A 157 14.60 -6.66 -7.24
N PRO A 158 15.44 -5.78 -6.69
CA PRO A 158 16.90 -5.84 -6.91
C PRO A 158 17.53 -7.17 -6.49
N GLN A 159 16.97 -7.81 -5.47
CA GLN A 159 17.49 -9.03 -4.85
C GLN A 159 17.15 -10.30 -5.65
N VAL A 160 16.09 -10.28 -6.45
CA VAL A 160 15.71 -11.44 -7.26
C VAL A 160 16.67 -11.59 -8.42
N ALA A 161 17.40 -12.70 -8.43
CA ALA A 161 18.27 -13.08 -9.53
C ALA A 161 17.40 -13.55 -10.69
N VAL A 162 17.28 -12.70 -11.72
CA VAL A 162 16.73 -13.08 -13.01
C VAL A 162 17.91 -13.29 -13.96
N PRO A 163 17.89 -14.32 -14.83
CA PRO A 163 18.90 -14.46 -15.86
C PRO A 163 19.11 -13.15 -16.63
N GLU A 164 20.35 -12.82 -16.97
CA GLU A 164 20.68 -11.54 -17.62
C GLU A 164 19.88 -11.31 -18.91
N ALA A 165 19.63 -12.40 -19.66
CA ALA A 165 18.78 -12.39 -20.85
C ALA A 165 17.34 -11.93 -20.60
N LEU A 166 16.84 -12.05 -19.36
CA LEU A 166 15.49 -11.66 -18.96
C LEU A 166 15.43 -10.29 -18.25
N THR A 167 16.56 -9.60 -18.13
CA THR A 167 16.60 -8.28 -17.48
C THR A 167 15.70 -7.27 -18.19
N GLN A 168 15.60 -7.34 -19.52
CA GLN A 168 14.73 -6.48 -20.34
C GLN A 168 13.30 -7.03 -20.50
N ARG A 169 12.99 -8.18 -19.91
CA ARG A 169 11.67 -8.79 -20.09
C ARG A 169 10.58 -7.91 -19.51
N VAL A 170 9.60 -7.65 -20.36
CA VAL A 170 8.35 -6.97 -19.98
C VAL A 170 7.19 -7.95 -20.19
N LEU A 171 6.31 -8.00 -19.20
CA LEU A 171 5.03 -8.71 -19.27
C LEU A 171 3.91 -7.69 -19.44
N CYS A 172 3.03 -7.90 -20.41
CA CYS A 172 1.86 -7.05 -20.64
C CYS A 172 0.58 -7.88 -20.72
N LEU A 173 -0.46 -7.44 -20.06
CA LEU A 173 -1.83 -7.83 -20.37
C LEU A 173 -2.38 -6.88 -21.44
N ALA A 174 -2.78 -7.42 -22.58
CA ALA A 174 -3.28 -6.61 -23.67
C ALA A 174 -4.47 -7.28 -24.38
N TRP A 175 -5.31 -6.44 -24.97
CA TRP A 175 -6.48 -6.89 -25.72
C TRP A 175 -6.08 -7.52 -27.05
N ASP A 176 -6.63 -8.67 -27.39
CA ASP A 176 -6.41 -9.29 -28.69
C ASP A 176 -7.13 -8.48 -29.79
N VAL A 177 -6.36 -7.83 -30.64
CA VAL A 177 -6.85 -6.92 -31.68
C VAL A 177 -7.63 -7.65 -32.78
N SER A 178 -7.50 -8.96 -32.87
CA SER A 178 -8.19 -9.80 -33.87
C SER A 178 -9.68 -9.99 -33.58
N MET A 179 -10.12 -9.71 -32.38
CA MET A 179 -11.50 -9.90 -31.96
C MET A 179 -12.30 -8.58 -31.91
N SER A 180 -13.53 -8.66 -32.33
CA SER A 180 -14.47 -7.56 -32.56
C SER A 180 -14.60 -6.53 -31.45
N ARG A 181 -14.61 -5.25 -31.80
CA ARG A 181 -14.74 -4.01 -31.01
C ARG A 181 -15.91 -3.89 -30.01
N LYS A 182 -16.66 -4.94 -29.68
CA LYS A 182 -18.00 -4.74 -29.09
C LYS A 182 -18.13 -4.77 -27.59
N ARG A 183 -17.16 -5.25 -26.81
CA ARG A 183 -17.21 -5.20 -25.34
C ARG A 183 -15.78 -5.30 -24.76
N ARG A 184 -15.48 -4.54 -23.68
CA ARG A 184 -14.41 -4.85 -22.75
C ARG A 184 -14.85 -6.09 -21.97
N ASP A 185 -14.59 -7.24 -22.54
CA ASP A 185 -14.78 -8.52 -21.87
C ASP A 185 -13.39 -8.99 -21.45
N THR A 186 -13.18 -9.23 -20.17
CA THR A 186 -11.91 -9.75 -19.64
C THR A 186 -11.48 -11.05 -20.30
N THR A 187 -12.43 -11.77 -20.91
CA THR A 187 -12.19 -12.99 -21.70
C THR A 187 -11.34 -12.79 -22.95
N GLN A 188 -11.00 -11.54 -23.32
CA GLN A 188 -10.18 -11.23 -24.49
C GLN A 188 -8.77 -10.75 -24.14
N LEU A 189 -8.45 -10.62 -22.84
CA LEU A 189 -7.11 -10.25 -22.40
C LEU A 189 -6.16 -11.45 -22.54
N LYS A 190 -5.01 -11.20 -23.16
CA LYS A 190 -3.90 -12.14 -23.25
C LYS A 190 -2.67 -11.58 -22.57
N MET A 191 -1.87 -12.44 -22.00
CA MET A 191 -0.57 -12.06 -21.45
C MET A 191 0.50 -12.29 -22.51
N PHE A 192 1.31 -11.27 -22.75
CA PHE A 192 2.44 -11.29 -23.68
C PHE A 192 3.72 -11.01 -22.92
N ALA A 193 4.80 -11.71 -23.31
CA ALA A 193 6.17 -11.46 -22.86
C ALA A 193 7.01 -10.98 -24.04
N SER A 194 7.96 -10.11 -23.74
CA SER A 194 8.97 -9.64 -24.70
C SER A 194 10.30 -9.37 -23.99
N ASP A 195 11.40 -9.73 -24.61
CA ASP A 195 12.77 -9.51 -24.15
C ASP A 195 13.48 -8.39 -24.93
N ASP A 196 12.80 -7.78 -25.91
CA ASP A 196 13.33 -6.78 -26.83
C ASP A 196 12.43 -5.54 -26.94
N LEU A 197 11.75 -5.18 -25.80
CA LEU A 197 10.85 -4.03 -25.72
C LEU A 197 9.74 -4.06 -26.79
N PHE A 198 9.16 -5.24 -26.99
CA PHE A 198 8.04 -5.51 -27.91
C PHE A 198 8.34 -5.30 -29.41
N GLN A 199 9.61 -5.34 -29.81
CA GLN A 199 9.95 -5.56 -31.23
C GLN A 199 9.47 -6.95 -31.68
N THR A 200 9.64 -7.95 -30.80
CA THR A 200 8.98 -9.25 -30.89
C THR A 200 8.19 -9.54 -29.63
N ARG A 201 7.14 -10.33 -29.75
CA ARG A 201 6.32 -10.71 -28.57
C ARG A 201 5.91 -12.19 -28.66
N GLN A 202 5.80 -12.80 -27.49
CA GLN A 202 5.33 -14.16 -27.33
C GLN A 202 4.13 -14.18 -26.40
N ALA A 203 3.08 -14.93 -26.74
CA ALA A 203 1.99 -15.16 -25.81
C ALA A 203 2.48 -16.10 -24.71
N VAL A 204 2.19 -15.76 -23.46
CA VAL A 204 2.47 -16.64 -22.33
C VAL A 204 1.54 -17.84 -22.38
N VAL A 205 2.11 -19.04 -22.31
CA VAL A 205 1.38 -20.31 -22.35
C VAL A 205 1.40 -20.92 -20.95
N LEU A 206 0.23 -21.37 -20.51
CA LEU A 206 0.04 -22.10 -19.26
C LEU A 206 -0.06 -23.60 -19.59
N GLU A 207 0.82 -24.42 -18.98
CA GLU A 207 0.94 -25.84 -19.36
C GLU A 207 -0.37 -26.62 -19.17
N ASP A 208 -1.06 -26.40 -18.05
CA ASP A 208 -2.32 -27.08 -17.70
C ASP A 208 -3.58 -26.36 -18.23
N LEU A 209 -3.41 -25.18 -18.84
CA LEU A 209 -4.49 -24.39 -19.44
C LEU A 209 -4.00 -23.68 -20.73
N PRO A 210 -3.72 -24.41 -21.80
CA PRO A 210 -3.11 -23.86 -23.02
C PRO A 210 -4.00 -22.84 -23.75
N ASN A 211 -5.31 -22.89 -23.55
CA ASN A 211 -6.29 -21.97 -24.13
C ASN A 211 -7.16 -21.36 -23.04
N PRO A 212 -6.66 -20.43 -22.24
CA PRO A 212 -7.48 -19.77 -21.22
C PRO A 212 -8.56 -18.92 -21.90
N ARG A 213 -9.72 -18.81 -21.25
CA ARG A 213 -10.78 -17.90 -21.69
C ARG A 213 -10.28 -16.45 -21.70
N GLY A 214 -9.45 -16.08 -20.74
CA GLY A 214 -8.73 -14.80 -20.69
C GLY A 214 -8.00 -14.59 -19.37
N PHE A 215 -7.01 -13.70 -19.42
CA PHE A 215 -6.37 -13.19 -18.21
C PHE A 215 -7.27 -12.11 -17.59
N VAL A 216 -7.31 -12.06 -16.28
CA VAL A 216 -8.12 -11.10 -15.53
C VAL A 216 -7.22 -10.00 -14.95
N ASN A 217 -6.14 -10.41 -14.31
CA ASN A 217 -5.22 -9.50 -13.64
C ASN A 217 -3.81 -10.11 -13.58
N MET A 218 -2.83 -9.25 -13.37
CA MET A 218 -1.44 -9.62 -13.12
C MET A 218 -0.90 -8.75 -11.98
N GLY A 219 -0.10 -9.34 -11.10
CA GLY A 219 0.49 -8.65 -9.95
C GLY A 219 1.89 -9.13 -9.65
N ARG A 220 2.53 -8.41 -8.72
CA ARG A 220 3.85 -8.73 -8.20
C ARG A 220 3.78 -8.71 -6.67
N SER A 221 4.45 -9.64 -6.04
CA SER A 221 4.69 -9.64 -4.60
C SER A 221 6.09 -10.20 -4.34
N ASP A 222 7.01 -9.36 -3.90
CA ASP A 222 8.43 -9.67 -3.71
C ASP A 222 9.06 -10.46 -4.86
N GLN A 223 9.28 -11.77 -4.67
CA GLN A 223 9.91 -12.65 -5.65
C GLN A 223 8.90 -13.39 -6.55
N PHE A 224 7.62 -13.07 -6.48
CA PHE A 224 6.57 -13.77 -7.18
C PHE A 224 5.85 -12.85 -8.19
N LEU A 225 5.71 -13.35 -9.40
CA LEU A 225 4.75 -12.85 -10.38
C LEU A 225 3.49 -13.69 -10.27
N ILE A 226 2.34 -13.04 -10.31
CA ILE A 226 1.04 -13.69 -10.11
C ILE A 226 0.14 -13.30 -11.26
N ALA A 227 -0.57 -14.27 -11.83
CA ALA A 227 -1.56 -14.03 -12.87
C ALA A 227 -2.89 -14.70 -12.48
N ALA A 228 -3.98 -13.96 -12.60
CA ALA A 228 -5.33 -14.47 -12.45
C ALA A 228 -5.92 -14.73 -13.83
N VAL A 229 -6.46 -15.93 -14.03
CA VAL A 229 -6.90 -16.44 -15.32
C VAL A 229 -8.28 -17.05 -15.20
N GLN A 230 -9.17 -16.69 -16.09
CA GLN A 230 -10.48 -17.32 -16.21
C GLN A 230 -10.37 -18.58 -17.05
N SER A 231 -10.83 -19.69 -16.50
CA SER A 231 -10.93 -20.97 -17.22
C SER A 231 -12.31 -21.12 -17.90
N ASP A 232 -12.44 -22.13 -18.75
CA ASP A 232 -13.67 -22.37 -19.53
C ASP A 232 -14.89 -22.74 -18.64
N ASP A 233 -14.64 -23.25 -17.44
CA ASP A 233 -15.64 -23.61 -16.43
C ASP A 233 -16.06 -22.44 -15.52
N ASP A 234 -15.72 -21.19 -15.92
CA ASP A 234 -15.92 -19.96 -15.14
C ASP A 234 -15.17 -19.91 -13.79
N GLU A 235 -14.25 -20.83 -13.56
CA GLU A 235 -13.35 -20.80 -12.41
C GLU A 235 -12.23 -19.80 -12.63
N LEU A 236 -11.93 -19.00 -11.62
CA LEU A 236 -10.73 -18.17 -11.59
C LEU A 236 -9.56 -19.00 -11.05
N ARG A 237 -8.47 -19.04 -11.79
CA ARG A 237 -7.24 -19.77 -11.41
C ARG A 237 -6.09 -18.80 -11.24
N LEU A 238 -5.35 -18.94 -10.14
CA LEU A 238 -4.11 -18.19 -9.93
C LEU A 238 -2.92 -19.01 -10.43
N TYR A 239 -2.03 -18.34 -11.13
CA TYR A 239 -0.74 -18.87 -11.58
C TYR A 239 0.37 -18.04 -10.99
N VAL A 240 1.45 -18.69 -10.59
CA VAL A 240 2.62 -18.07 -9.96
C VAL A 240 3.85 -18.40 -10.78
N SER A 241 4.71 -17.41 -10.96
CA SER A 241 6.03 -17.55 -11.57
C SER A 241 7.08 -16.84 -10.71
N ARG A 242 8.30 -17.42 -10.67
CA ARG A 242 9.48 -16.81 -10.04
C ARG A 242 10.55 -16.42 -11.03
N ASP A 243 10.44 -16.88 -12.26
CA ASP A 243 11.41 -16.71 -13.36
C ASP A 243 10.84 -15.95 -14.55
N ALA A 244 9.56 -15.59 -14.52
CA ALA A 244 8.81 -14.97 -15.62
C ALA A 244 8.73 -15.83 -16.91
N GLU A 245 9.04 -17.12 -16.82
CA GLU A 245 8.99 -18.08 -17.92
C GLU A 245 8.02 -19.23 -17.63
N THR A 246 8.20 -19.87 -16.49
CA THR A 246 7.37 -20.99 -16.04
C THR A 246 6.25 -20.51 -15.12
N TRP A 247 5.02 -20.88 -15.47
CA TRP A 247 3.83 -20.50 -14.72
C TRP A 247 3.16 -21.73 -14.15
N THR A 248 3.13 -21.83 -12.81
CA THR A 248 2.55 -22.98 -12.10
C THR A 248 1.25 -22.58 -11.44
N ARG A 249 0.22 -23.42 -11.57
CA ARG A 249 -1.08 -23.19 -10.94
C ARG A 249 -0.96 -23.19 -9.42
N ALA A 250 -1.49 -22.16 -8.77
CA ALA A 250 -1.70 -22.10 -7.32
C ALA A 250 -2.81 -23.06 -6.91
N ARG A 251 -2.58 -23.83 -5.83
CA ARG A 251 -3.48 -24.86 -5.33
C ARG A 251 -3.96 -24.50 -3.94
N PHE A 252 -5.25 -24.24 -3.82
CA PHE A 252 -5.92 -23.97 -2.55
C PHE A 252 -6.73 -25.21 -2.14
N PRO A 253 -6.59 -25.72 -0.90
CA PRO A 253 -7.38 -26.84 -0.44
C PRO A 253 -8.86 -26.43 -0.28
N HIS A 254 -9.75 -27.18 -0.90
CA HIS A 254 -11.22 -27.06 -0.75
C HIS A 254 -11.82 -25.70 -1.16
N VAL A 255 -11.12 -24.89 -1.96
CA VAL A 255 -11.57 -23.58 -2.41
C VAL A 255 -11.66 -23.53 -3.93
N VAL A 256 -12.76 -23.00 -4.45
CA VAL A 256 -12.96 -22.67 -5.85
C VAL A 256 -13.17 -21.17 -5.97
N LEU A 257 -12.24 -20.50 -6.67
CA LEU A 257 -12.34 -19.06 -6.90
C LEU A 257 -13.34 -18.83 -8.06
N SER A 258 -14.39 -18.05 -7.83
CA SER A 258 -15.48 -17.89 -8.81
C SER A 258 -15.55 -16.52 -9.48
N HIS A 259 -14.84 -15.49 -8.97
CA HIS A 259 -14.88 -14.12 -9.51
C HIS A 259 -13.66 -13.29 -9.13
N GLU A 260 -13.49 -12.13 -9.77
CA GLU A 260 -12.30 -11.25 -9.66
C GLU A 260 -11.98 -10.80 -8.22
N ASN A 261 -12.98 -10.63 -7.38
CA ASN A 261 -12.80 -10.22 -5.97
C ASN A 261 -12.67 -11.39 -4.99
N ALA A 262 -12.52 -12.62 -5.51
CA ALA A 262 -12.41 -13.82 -4.67
C ALA A 262 -11.06 -13.94 -3.95
N TYR A 263 -10.09 -13.09 -4.24
CA TYR A 263 -8.79 -13.12 -3.57
C TYR A 263 -8.17 -11.73 -3.43
N THR A 264 -7.33 -11.57 -2.42
CA THR A 264 -6.45 -10.42 -2.22
C THR A 264 -5.05 -10.91 -1.90
N ILE A 265 -4.06 -10.47 -2.66
CA ILE A 265 -2.65 -10.77 -2.40
C ILE A 265 -2.17 -9.76 -1.38
N LEU A 266 -1.55 -10.23 -0.31
CA LEU A 266 -1.05 -9.40 0.76
C LEU A 266 0.44 -9.11 0.55
N GLU A 267 0.82 -7.87 0.82
CA GLU A 267 2.22 -7.49 0.94
C GLU A 267 2.79 -7.99 2.27
N GLY A 268 4.02 -8.44 2.28
CA GLY A 268 4.72 -8.70 3.51
C GLY A 268 5.75 -9.80 3.50
N PRO A 269 5.36 -11.08 3.41
CA PRO A 269 6.36 -12.15 3.53
C PRO A 269 7.26 -12.25 2.29
N LYS A 270 8.60 -12.28 2.48
CA LYS A 270 9.57 -12.35 1.38
C LYS A 270 9.64 -13.75 0.73
N TYR A 271 9.34 -14.78 1.48
CA TYR A 271 9.63 -16.17 1.07
C TYR A 271 8.41 -16.99 0.67
N HIS A 272 7.22 -16.47 0.90
CA HIS A 272 5.96 -17.13 0.58
C HIS A 272 4.91 -16.08 0.20
N LEU A 273 3.81 -16.52 -0.40
CA LEU A 273 2.66 -15.66 -0.70
C LEU A 273 1.63 -15.79 0.42
N ALA A 274 1.10 -14.68 0.86
CA ALA A 274 -0.09 -14.60 1.69
C ALA A 274 -1.25 -14.13 0.82
N VAL A 275 -2.31 -14.93 0.75
CA VAL A 275 -3.49 -14.66 -0.09
C VAL A 275 -4.74 -14.83 0.77
N ASP A 276 -5.50 -13.76 0.90
CA ASP A 276 -6.83 -13.85 1.49
C ASP A 276 -7.83 -14.26 0.41
N VAL A 277 -8.62 -15.28 0.72
CA VAL A 277 -9.61 -15.85 -0.19
C VAL A 277 -11.00 -15.65 0.36
N TYR A 278 -11.92 -15.23 -0.50
CA TYR A 278 -13.32 -15.07 -0.21
C TYR A 278 -14.15 -15.93 -1.15
N ASP A 279 -14.77 -16.98 -0.61
CA ASP A 279 -15.66 -17.86 -1.36
C ASP A 279 -17.10 -17.75 -0.87
N HIS A 280 -17.93 -17.12 -1.68
CA HIS A 280 -19.37 -16.97 -1.41
C HIS A 280 -20.13 -18.30 -1.31
N ALA A 281 -19.68 -19.34 -2.03
CA ALA A 281 -20.40 -20.60 -2.12
C ALA A 281 -20.14 -21.49 -0.90
N SER A 282 -18.89 -21.58 -0.47
CA SER A 282 -18.49 -22.39 0.68
C SER A 282 -18.54 -21.64 2.01
N ARG A 283 -18.66 -20.31 1.98
CA ARG A 283 -18.47 -19.39 3.13
C ARG A 283 -17.12 -19.60 3.82
N LEU A 284 -16.12 -20.00 3.05
CA LEU A 284 -14.74 -20.13 3.52
C LEU A 284 -14.02 -18.81 3.18
N ASP A 285 -14.03 -17.90 4.15
CA ASP A 285 -13.20 -16.71 4.10
C ASP A 285 -11.95 -16.98 4.93
N GLY A 286 -10.78 -16.63 4.43
CA GLY A 286 -9.58 -16.81 5.24
C GLY A 286 -8.29 -16.50 4.52
N LEU A 287 -7.27 -16.34 5.35
CA LEU A 287 -5.90 -16.14 4.93
C LEU A 287 -5.24 -17.49 4.65
N PHE A 288 -4.72 -17.62 3.45
CA PHE A 288 -3.93 -18.76 3.02
C PHE A 288 -2.48 -18.36 2.85
N ILE A 289 -1.57 -19.24 3.22
CA ILE A 289 -0.12 -19.06 3.09
C ILE A 289 0.44 -20.17 2.22
N SER A 290 1.30 -19.78 1.27
CA SER A 290 1.94 -20.72 0.35
C SER A 290 3.18 -21.35 0.96
N ASP A 291 3.65 -22.42 0.32
CA ASP A 291 5.02 -22.88 0.45
C ASP A 291 6.01 -21.88 -0.20
N SER A 292 7.30 -22.16 -0.12
CA SER A 292 8.36 -21.32 -0.70
C SER A 292 8.36 -21.27 -2.23
N THR A 293 7.56 -22.12 -2.89
CA THR A 293 7.37 -22.06 -4.35
C THR A 293 6.27 -21.08 -4.76
N GLY A 294 5.43 -20.64 -3.82
CA GLY A 294 4.27 -19.79 -4.08
C GLY A 294 3.07 -20.54 -4.64
N THR A 295 3.09 -21.87 -4.69
CA THR A 295 2.10 -22.64 -5.47
C THR A 295 1.18 -23.54 -4.64
N ASN A 296 1.63 -24.10 -3.51
CA ASN A 296 0.78 -24.91 -2.65
C ASN A 296 0.41 -24.11 -1.40
N PHE A 297 -0.87 -23.90 -1.21
CA PHE A 297 -1.40 -23.08 -0.12
C PHE A 297 -2.00 -23.94 0.98
N SER A 298 -1.91 -23.44 2.21
CA SER A 298 -2.61 -23.96 3.38
C SER A 298 -3.39 -22.85 4.05
N LEU A 299 -4.55 -23.19 4.63
CA LEU A 299 -5.32 -22.24 5.42
C LEU A 299 -4.55 -21.89 6.69
N SER A 300 -4.23 -20.63 6.86
CA SER A 300 -3.53 -20.10 8.03
C SER A 300 -4.55 -19.71 9.12
N ILE A 301 -5.52 -18.88 8.77
CA ILE A 301 -6.60 -18.48 9.68
C ILE A 301 -7.89 -18.21 8.90
N ALA A 302 -9.04 -18.61 9.46
CA ALA A 302 -10.35 -18.39 8.89
C ALA A 302 -11.03 -17.12 9.43
N ASP A 303 -12.15 -16.76 8.81
CA ASP A 303 -13.05 -15.68 9.22
C ASP A 303 -12.38 -14.29 9.26
N THR A 304 -11.50 -14.00 8.32
CA THR A 304 -10.80 -12.70 8.21
C THR A 304 -11.77 -11.54 8.00
N VAL A 305 -11.48 -10.38 8.61
CA VAL A 305 -12.28 -9.17 8.40
C VAL A 305 -11.85 -8.50 7.12
N ARG A 306 -12.78 -8.34 6.18
CA ARG A 306 -12.56 -7.79 4.86
C ARG A 306 -13.43 -6.56 4.60
N GLY A 307 -12.84 -5.51 4.02
CA GLY A 307 -13.55 -4.31 3.56
C GLY A 307 -14.34 -4.57 2.27
N ALA A 308 -15.25 -3.67 1.97
CA ALA A 308 -16.04 -3.73 0.73
C ALA A 308 -15.18 -3.56 -0.55
N ASP A 309 -14.01 -2.98 -0.41
CA ASP A 309 -13.00 -2.79 -1.45
C ASP A 309 -12.07 -4.01 -1.64
N GLY A 310 -12.30 -5.07 -0.86
CA GLY A 310 -11.49 -6.28 -0.89
C GLY A 310 -10.22 -6.24 -0.04
N ILE A 311 -9.92 -5.13 0.62
CA ILE A 311 -8.79 -5.03 1.55
C ILE A 311 -9.13 -5.81 2.82
N ILE A 312 -8.19 -6.62 3.33
CA ILE A 312 -8.34 -7.31 4.60
C ILE A 312 -7.66 -6.55 5.73
N ASP A 313 -8.15 -6.78 6.94
CA ASP A 313 -7.61 -6.14 8.14
C ASP A 313 -6.41 -6.93 8.69
N TYR A 314 -5.34 -6.94 7.86
CA TYR A 314 -4.08 -7.64 8.10
C TYR A 314 -2.93 -6.65 8.03
N GLU A 315 -1.97 -6.78 8.94
CA GLU A 315 -0.77 -5.96 8.97
C GLU A 315 0.41 -6.82 9.44
N HIS A 316 1.50 -6.84 8.66
CA HIS A 316 2.72 -7.50 9.07
C HIS A 316 3.73 -6.49 9.63
N MET A 317 4.60 -6.92 10.53
CA MET A 317 5.60 -6.06 11.14
C MET A 317 6.80 -5.88 10.22
N THR A 318 7.02 -4.66 9.76
CA THR A 318 8.20 -4.30 8.98
C THR A 318 9.48 -4.55 9.77
N HIS A 319 10.52 -5.07 9.13
CA HIS A 319 11.82 -5.40 9.73
C HIS A 319 11.81 -6.51 10.80
N MET A 320 10.70 -7.21 10.97
CA MET A 320 10.60 -8.33 11.88
C MET A 320 9.76 -9.45 11.24
N GLU A 321 10.44 -10.30 10.46
CA GLU A 321 9.80 -11.40 9.74
C GLU A 321 9.06 -12.32 10.72
N GLY A 322 7.94 -12.88 10.28
CA GLY A 322 7.15 -13.80 11.07
C GLY A 322 6.11 -13.17 11.97
N VAL A 323 6.16 -11.86 12.21
CA VAL A 323 5.20 -11.17 13.09
C VAL A 323 4.15 -10.43 12.28
N ALA A 324 2.90 -10.79 12.50
CA ALA A 324 1.76 -10.11 11.87
C ALA A 324 0.54 -10.14 12.78
N ILE A 325 -0.39 -9.21 12.55
CA ILE A 325 -1.72 -9.21 13.14
C ILE A 325 -2.79 -9.33 12.06
N VAL A 326 -3.92 -9.92 12.43
CA VAL A 326 -5.12 -9.98 11.59
C VAL A 326 -6.35 -9.82 12.47
N ASN A 327 -7.33 -9.08 11.97
CA ASN A 327 -8.64 -9.04 12.58
C ASN A 327 -9.52 -10.14 11.97
N VAL A 328 -10.20 -10.87 12.87
CA VAL A 328 -11.09 -11.98 12.50
C VAL A 328 -12.45 -11.81 13.16
N HIS A 329 -13.48 -12.36 12.54
CA HIS A 329 -14.78 -12.51 13.15
C HIS A 329 -14.75 -13.66 14.16
N ALA A 330 -15.32 -13.42 15.35
CA ALA A 330 -15.41 -14.49 16.33
C ALA A 330 -16.36 -15.59 15.86
N THR A 331 -15.99 -16.84 16.09
CA THR A 331 -16.79 -18.02 15.70
C THR A 331 -18.26 -17.90 16.14
N GLY A 332 -19.17 -17.98 15.20
CA GLY A 332 -20.60 -17.88 15.42
C GLY A 332 -21.14 -16.47 15.73
N SER A 333 -20.30 -15.43 15.64
CA SER A 333 -20.69 -14.05 15.90
C SER A 333 -20.00 -13.04 14.99
N PRO A 334 -20.46 -12.83 13.75
CA PRO A 334 -19.82 -11.92 12.78
C PRO A 334 -19.70 -10.46 13.26
N ALA A 335 -20.52 -10.04 14.21
CA ALA A 335 -20.45 -8.69 14.78
C ALA A 335 -19.31 -8.52 15.83
N ARG A 336 -18.63 -9.60 16.21
CA ARG A 336 -17.53 -9.57 17.18
C ARG A 336 -16.21 -9.73 16.47
N VAL A 337 -15.45 -8.65 16.38
CA VAL A 337 -14.10 -8.65 15.81
C VAL A 337 -13.08 -8.82 16.94
N GLN A 338 -12.14 -9.73 16.73
CA GLN A 338 -11.00 -10.03 17.60
C GLN A 338 -9.71 -9.90 16.79
N THR A 339 -8.63 -9.51 17.46
CA THR A 339 -7.30 -9.46 16.81
C THR A 339 -6.49 -10.68 17.21
N ARG A 340 -5.88 -11.29 16.21
CA ARG A 340 -4.94 -12.39 16.34
C ARG A 340 -3.54 -11.91 15.98
N ILE A 341 -2.54 -12.47 16.64
CA ILE A 341 -1.13 -12.22 16.36
C ILE A 341 -0.43 -13.54 16.06
N THR A 342 0.49 -13.52 15.11
CA THR A 342 1.41 -14.60 14.80
C THR A 342 2.85 -14.15 15.03
N HIS A 343 3.74 -15.11 15.35
CA HIS A 343 5.18 -14.93 15.46
C HIS A 343 5.93 -15.98 14.64
N ASP A 344 5.23 -16.74 13.81
CA ASP A 344 5.73 -17.87 13.02
C ASP A 344 5.18 -17.85 11.59
N GLU A 345 5.10 -16.66 11.00
CA GLU A 345 4.64 -16.45 9.61
C GLU A 345 3.23 -16.98 9.34
N GLY A 346 2.36 -16.97 10.38
CA GLY A 346 0.99 -17.44 10.27
C GLY A 346 0.78 -18.93 10.38
N ALA A 347 1.79 -19.70 10.81
CA ALA A 347 1.63 -21.11 11.11
C ALA A 347 0.74 -21.32 12.34
N SER A 348 0.81 -20.42 13.31
CA SER A 348 -0.10 -20.37 14.45
C SER A 348 -0.52 -18.94 14.81
N TRP A 349 -1.70 -18.82 15.42
CA TRP A 349 -2.28 -17.55 15.82
C TRP A 349 -2.78 -17.57 17.24
N THR A 350 -2.52 -16.50 18.00
CA THR A 350 -2.94 -16.35 19.39
C THR A 350 -3.71 -15.06 19.59
N ASP A 351 -4.52 -14.98 20.64
CA ASP A 351 -5.11 -13.72 21.09
C ASP A 351 -4.03 -12.78 21.59
N ILE A 352 -4.16 -11.48 21.30
CA ILE A 352 -3.30 -10.47 21.91
C ILE A 352 -3.65 -10.36 23.39
N PRO A 353 -2.68 -10.52 24.31
CA PRO A 353 -2.96 -10.46 25.75
C PRO A 353 -3.33 -9.04 26.17
N ALA A 354 -4.43 -8.91 26.91
CA ALA A 354 -4.81 -7.63 27.48
C ALA A 354 -3.89 -7.23 28.65
N PRO A 355 -3.60 -5.92 28.84
CA PRO A 355 -2.87 -5.43 30.01
C PRO A 355 -3.54 -5.83 31.33
N THR A 356 -2.75 -6.19 32.32
CA THR A 356 -3.22 -6.52 33.67
C THR A 356 -3.59 -5.29 34.49
N GLN A 357 -3.07 -4.12 34.12
CA GLN A 357 -3.32 -2.83 34.78
C GLN A 357 -3.72 -1.77 33.74
N ASP A 358 -4.57 -0.86 34.15
CA ASP A 358 -4.91 0.34 33.40
C ASP A 358 -3.85 1.45 33.58
N LEU A 359 -4.10 2.62 33.01
CA LEU A 359 -3.19 3.77 33.04
C LEU A 359 -2.91 4.26 34.50
N ASP A 360 -3.85 4.06 35.41
CA ASP A 360 -3.73 4.47 36.80
C ASP A 360 -3.15 3.36 37.73
N GLY A 361 -2.67 2.26 37.12
CA GLY A 361 -2.14 1.09 37.83
C GLY A 361 -3.21 0.22 38.48
N LYS A 362 -4.50 0.50 38.24
CA LYS A 362 -5.59 -0.29 38.73
C LYS A 362 -5.74 -1.59 37.96
N LYS A 363 -5.95 -2.70 38.65
CA LYS A 363 -6.16 -4.00 38.00
C LYS A 363 -7.36 -3.96 37.07
N THR A 364 -7.13 -4.44 35.83
CA THR A 364 -8.18 -4.53 34.82
C THR A 364 -9.13 -5.69 35.07
N SER A 365 -10.34 -5.64 34.52
CA SER A 365 -11.35 -6.70 34.67
C SER A 365 -11.19 -7.82 33.63
N CYS A 366 -10.03 -7.92 32.96
CA CYS A 366 -9.76 -8.86 31.86
C CYS A 366 -9.19 -10.23 32.36
N ASP A 367 -9.63 -10.69 33.52
CA ASP A 367 -9.25 -12.00 34.08
C ASP A 367 -10.12 -13.17 33.56
N ARG A 368 -11.07 -12.88 32.65
CA ARG A 368 -12.04 -13.87 32.15
C ARG A 368 -11.52 -14.58 30.89
N PRO A 369 -11.83 -15.87 30.70
CA PRO A 369 -11.58 -16.53 29.41
C PRO A 369 -12.20 -15.75 28.24
N GLY A 370 -11.46 -15.59 27.15
CA GLY A 370 -11.88 -14.86 25.97
C GLY A 370 -11.74 -13.32 26.07
N CYS A 371 -11.18 -12.79 27.15
CA CYS A 371 -10.76 -11.40 27.23
C CYS A 371 -9.36 -11.23 26.62
N SER A 372 -9.24 -10.32 25.65
CA SER A 372 -8.02 -10.03 24.91
C SER A 372 -7.90 -8.52 24.65
N LEU A 373 -6.95 -8.12 23.85
CA LEU A 373 -6.77 -6.75 23.38
C LEU A 373 -7.02 -6.67 21.85
N PRO A 374 -8.28 -6.62 21.39
CA PRO A 374 -8.57 -6.28 20.00
C PRO A 374 -8.05 -4.89 19.61
N LEU A 375 -7.31 -4.82 18.50
CA LEU A 375 -6.68 -3.61 17.97
C LEU A 375 -7.33 -3.19 16.64
N ARG A 376 -7.29 -1.90 16.38
CA ARG A 376 -7.60 -1.33 15.07
C ARG A 376 -6.38 -1.46 14.15
N ALA A 377 -6.56 -2.06 13.01
CA ALA A 377 -5.52 -2.18 11.99
C ALA A 377 -5.89 -1.40 10.71
N VAL A 378 -5.56 -1.91 9.56
CA VAL A 378 -5.60 -1.22 8.25
C VAL A 378 -6.99 -0.67 7.87
N LEU A 379 -8.07 -1.38 8.19
CA LEU A 379 -9.43 -0.95 7.82
C LEU A 379 -9.99 0.21 8.66
N ALA A 380 -9.27 0.65 9.67
CA ALA A 380 -9.70 1.78 10.47
C ALA A 380 -9.43 3.11 9.74
N ILE A 381 -10.37 3.59 8.93
CA ILE A 381 -10.27 4.80 8.09
C ILE A 381 -9.80 6.04 8.87
N ARG A 382 -10.08 6.14 10.17
CA ARG A 382 -9.64 7.24 11.03
C ARG A 382 -8.27 7.02 11.65
N ASN A 383 -7.81 5.79 11.70
CA ASN A 383 -6.48 5.46 12.18
C ASN A 383 -5.54 5.38 10.98
N LEU A 384 -4.99 6.52 10.57
CA LEU A 384 -3.95 6.59 9.53
C LEU A 384 -2.59 6.09 10.05
N GLY A 385 -2.49 5.75 11.34
CA GLY A 385 -1.32 5.09 11.92
C GLY A 385 -1.51 3.58 11.92
N HIS A 386 -0.63 2.88 11.23
CA HIS A 386 -0.52 1.43 11.34
C HIS A 386 -0.10 1.02 12.76
N VAL A 387 -0.40 -0.21 13.17
CA VAL A 387 0.10 -0.73 14.45
C VAL A 387 1.62 -0.92 14.41
N PHE A 388 2.15 -1.18 13.22
CA PHE A 388 3.57 -1.40 12.96
C PHE A 388 4.25 -0.32 12.09
N PRO A 389 4.01 0.97 12.27
CA PRO A 389 4.63 1.99 11.42
C PRO A 389 6.11 2.21 11.74
N SER A 390 6.73 1.28 12.41
CA SER A 390 8.01 1.47 13.08
C SER A 390 9.15 0.76 12.36
N THR A 391 10.20 1.50 12.12
CA THR A 391 11.54 0.96 11.88
C THR A 391 12.19 0.40 13.16
N ALA A 392 11.51 0.49 14.33
CA ALA A 392 11.96 -0.04 15.61
C ALA A 392 11.50 -1.49 15.78
N PRO A 393 12.39 -2.48 15.65
CA PRO A 393 12.01 -3.88 15.83
C PRO A 393 11.40 -4.15 17.21
N GLY A 394 10.24 -4.82 17.23
CA GLY A 394 9.58 -5.24 18.45
C GLY A 394 8.76 -4.16 19.16
N ILE A 395 8.77 -2.91 18.71
CA ILE A 395 7.93 -1.86 19.29
C ILE A 395 6.67 -1.68 18.44
N MET A 396 5.53 -1.79 19.09
CA MET A 396 4.21 -1.66 18.49
C MET A 396 3.37 -0.69 19.28
N MET A 397 2.55 0.11 18.62
CA MET A 397 1.58 0.98 19.29
C MET A 397 0.28 0.96 18.52
N GLY A 398 -0.84 0.81 19.21
CA GLY A 398 -2.13 0.67 18.57
C GLY A 398 -3.30 1.20 19.40
N VAL A 399 -4.39 1.47 18.68
CA VAL A 399 -5.67 1.85 19.27
C VAL A 399 -6.56 0.63 19.36
N GLY A 400 -7.08 0.33 20.53
CA GLY A 400 -7.88 -0.86 20.76
C GLY A 400 -8.74 -0.79 22.02
N SER A 401 -9.33 -1.93 22.35
CA SER A 401 -10.18 -2.04 23.52
C SER A 401 -9.96 -3.37 24.26
N MET A 402 -9.86 -3.35 25.57
CA MET A 402 -9.81 -4.58 26.36
C MET A 402 -11.18 -5.24 26.42
N GLY A 403 -11.27 -6.52 26.13
CA GLY A 403 -12.51 -7.26 26.19
C GLY A 403 -12.58 -8.44 25.21
N ASP A 404 -13.80 -8.85 24.90
CA ASP A 404 -14.09 -9.97 24.00
C ASP A 404 -14.30 -9.54 22.55
N ARG A 405 -14.24 -8.25 22.26
CA ARG A 405 -14.45 -7.67 20.93
C ARG A 405 -13.89 -6.27 20.80
N LEU A 406 -13.60 -5.87 19.57
CA LEU A 406 -13.25 -4.51 19.23
C LEU A 406 -14.45 -3.57 19.37
N ARG A 407 -14.29 -2.49 20.17
CA ARG A 407 -15.33 -1.49 20.40
C ARG A 407 -15.31 -0.40 19.32
N PRO A 408 -16.36 0.45 19.24
CA PRO A 408 -16.31 1.65 18.41
C PRO A 408 -15.07 2.50 18.68
N TYR A 409 -14.53 3.15 17.65
CA TYR A 409 -13.24 3.86 17.71
C TYR A 409 -13.14 4.86 18.88
N GLY A 410 -14.17 5.65 19.10
CA GLY A 410 -14.19 6.64 20.20
C GLY A 410 -14.24 6.04 21.61
N GLU A 411 -14.45 4.73 21.76
CA GLU A 411 -14.43 3.99 23.02
C GLU A 411 -13.13 3.19 23.22
N CYS A 412 -12.19 3.31 22.26
CA CYS A 412 -10.89 2.65 22.31
C CYS A 412 -9.88 3.52 23.07
N ASP A 413 -8.87 2.88 23.64
CA ASP A 413 -7.71 3.48 24.27
C ASP A 413 -6.44 3.20 23.45
N THR A 414 -5.31 3.79 23.85
CA THR A 414 -4.03 3.64 23.17
C THR A 414 -3.08 2.76 23.99
N PHE A 415 -2.49 1.78 23.33
CA PHE A 415 -1.65 0.76 23.93
C PHE A 415 -0.30 0.67 23.23
N ILE A 416 0.73 0.20 23.94
CA ILE A 416 2.07 -0.06 23.43
C ILE A 416 2.55 -1.44 23.86
N SER A 417 3.30 -2.09 22.97
CA SER A 417 4.14 -3.25 23.23
C SER A 417 5.59 -2.92 22.90
N THR A 418 6.52 -3.46 23.67
CA THR A 418 7.97 -3.33 23.44
C THR A 418 8.66 -4.68 23.32
N ASP A 419 7.89 -5.73 23.14
CA ASP A 419 8.32 -7.13 23.06
C ASP A 419 7.61 -7.90 21.93
N ALA A 420 7.42 -7.23 20.82
CA ALA A 420 6.77 -7.77 19.62
C ALA A 420 5.34 -8.29 19.85
N GLY A 421 4.58 -7.63 20.71
CA GLY A 421 3.18 -7.98 20.97
C GLY A 421 2.95 -9.06 22.02
N LEU A 422 4.01 -9.56 22.67
CA LEU A 422 3.90 -10.56 23.74
C LEU A 422 3.26 -10.00 25.00
N SER A 423 3.52 -8.74 25.31
CA SER A 423 2.83 -8.01 26.39
C SER A 423 2.48 -6.57 25.96
N TRP A 424 1.43 -6.05 26.55
CA TRP A 424 0.91 -4.72 26.23
C TRP A 424 0.63 -3.92 27.51
N ARG A 425 0.77 -2.60 27.40
CA ARG A 425 0.36 -1.66 28.45
C ARG A 425 -0.42 -0.49 27.87
N MET A 426 -1.37 0.02 28.60
CA MET A 426 -2.10 1.24 28.26
C MET A 426 -1.19 2.44 28.47
N VAL A 427 -1.12 3.34 27.47
CA VAL A 427 -0.31 4.57 27.53
C VAL A 427 -1.15 5.84 27.49
N ALA A 428 -2.36 5.76 26.96
CA ALA A 428 -3.29 6.89 26.97
C ALA A 428 -4.74 6.43 26.93
N ARG A 429 -5.63 7.23 27.54
CA ARG A 429 -7.07 7.08 27.39
C ARG A 429 -7.53 7.74 26.10
N GLY A 430 -8.42 7.08 25.39
CA GLY A 430 -8.89 7.49 24.07
C GLY A 430 -7.89 7.18 22.93
N PRO A 431 -8.37 7.29 21.69
CA PRO A 431 -7.55 7.02 20.50
C PRO A 431 -6.52 8.13 20.27
N HIS A 432 -5.29 7.72 19.92
CA HIS A 432 -4.21 8.63 19.54
C HIS A 432 -3.62 8.22 18.19
N LYS A 433 -3.23 9.21 17.40
CA LYS A 433 -2.32 9.06 16.29
C LYS A 433 -0.89 9.03 16.82
N HIS A 434 -0.04 8.22 16.23
CA HIS A 434 1.33 8.04 16.71
C HIS A 434 2.30 7.80 15.56
N VAL A 435 3.58 8.00 15.85
CA VAL A 435 4.69 7.70 14.96
C VAL A 435 5.93 7.39 15.78
N PHE A 436 6.83 6.62 15.20
CA PHE A 436 8.13 6.29 15.73
C PHE A 436 9.20 7.03 14.93
N ALA A 437 10.20 7.56 15.61
CA ALA A 437 11.36 8.20 15.05
C ALA A 437 12.62 7.70 15.79
N ASP A 438 13.81 8.03 15.28
CA ASP A 438 15.09 7.57 15.85
C ASP A 438 15.11 6.06 16.12
N GLN A 439 14.67 5.27 15.13
CA GLN A 439 14.57 3.81 15.23
C GLN A 439 13.84 3.33 16.51
N GLY A 440 12.82 4.09 16.95
CA GLY A 440 12.05 3.83 18.16
C GLY A 440 12.58 4.52 19.42
N GLY A 441 13.71 5.22 19.35
CA GLY A 441 14.22 6.04 20.45
C GLY A 441 13.33 7.24 20.76
N LEU A 442 12.53 7.70 19.80
CA LEU A 442 11.53 8.75 19.99
C LEU A 442 10.14 8.24 19.57
N LEU A 443 9.21 8.28 20.48
CA LEU A 443 7.78 8.07 20.23
C LEU A 443 7.04 9.40 20.30
N VAL A 444 6.14 9.66 19.36
CA VAL A 444 5.29 10.85 19.37
C VAL A 444 3.84 10.43 19.22
N MET A 445 2.96 10.97 20.03
CA MET A 445 1.52 10.76 19.91
C MET A 445 0.71 12.04 20.08
N ALA A 446 -0.45 12.07 19.43
CA ALA A 446 -1.42 13.16 19.49
C ALA A 446 -2.82 12.58 19.63
N ALA A 447 -3.61 13.09 20.55
CA ALA A 447 -4.99 12.65 20.71
C ALA A 447 -5.78 12.84 19.41
N ASP A 448 -6.50 11.81 18.95
CA ASP A 448 -7.37 11.91 17.77
C ASP A 448 -8.69 12.59 18.15
N ALA A 449 -8.61 13.88 18.36
CA ALA A 449 -9.71 14.73 18.82
C ALA A 449 -9.96 15.89 17.84
N PRO A 450 -11.16 16.47 17.82
CA PRO A 450 -11.50 17.59 16.94
C PRO A 450 -10.63 18.83 17.14
N SER A 451 -9.94 18.94 18.28
CA SER A 451 -9.02 20.04 18.58
C SER A 451 -8.08 19.63 19.68
N ILE A 452 -6.78 19.76 19.45
CA ILE A 452 -5.72 19.57 20.44
C ILE A 452 -4.80 20.78 20.44
N ASP A 453 -4.24 21.10 21.59
CA ASP A 453 -3.23 22.15 21.79
C ASP A 453 -1.91 21.59 22.32
N VAL A 454 -1.83 20.26 22.46
CA VAL A 454 -0.64 19.55 22.92
C VAL A 454 -0.38 18.29 22.12
N VAL A 455 0.88 17.89 22.05
CA VAL A 455 1.35 16.55 21.66
C VAL A 455 2.16 15.96 22.79
N GLN A 456 2.28 14.64 22.82
CA GLN A 456 3.10 13.93 23.81
C GLN A 456 4.23 13.18 23.11
N TYR A 457 5.39 13.13 23.75
CA TYR A 457 6.53 12.36 23.25
C TYR A 457 7.25 11.64 24.38
N SER A 458 7.96 10.57 24.02
CA SER A 458 8.70 9.72 24.96
C SER A 458 10.04 9.32 24.35
N PHE A 459 11.10 9.29 25.19
CA PHE A 459 12.43 8.79 24.85
C PHE A 459 12.77 7.47 25.56
N ASP A 460 11.84 6.87 26.26
CA ASP A 460 12.01 5.66 27.06
C ASP A 460 10.99 4.59 26.71
N TYR A 461 10.73 4.46 25.42
CA TYR A 461 9.77 3.48 24.88
C TYR A 461 8.37 3.62 25.48
N GLY A 462 7.94 4.87 25.70
CA GLY A 462 6.63 5.20 26.24
C GLY A 462 6.47 4.91 27.75
N THR A 463 7.55 4.74 28.50
CA THR A 463 7.48 4.57 29.97
C THR A 463 7.09 5.88 30.63
N THR A 464 7.67 6.98 30.21
CA THR A 464 7.26 8.33 30.61
C THR A 464 6.95 9.18 29.37
N TRP A 465 6.01 10.11 29.54
CA TRP A 465 5.56 10.98 28.47
C TRP A 465 5.70 12.44 28.86
N THR A 466 6.32 13.21 27.97
CA THR A 466 6.46 14.65 28.10
C THR A 466 5.46 15.34 27.19
N THR A 467 4.82 16.40 27.68
CA THR A 467 3.85 17.18 26.91
C THR A 467 4.52 18.39 26.28
N LEU A 468 4.30 18.59 24.97
CA LEU A 468 4.71 19.75 24.21
C LEU A 468 3.48 20.55 23.78
N ALA A 469 3.41 21.82 24.18
CA ALA A 469 2.34 22.72 23.74
C ALA A 469 2.51 23.10 22.28
N LEU A 470 1.42 23.08 21.53
CA LEU A 470 1.35 23.55 20.16
C LEU A 470 1.14 25.09 20.13
N PRO A 471 1.70 25.81 19.17
CA PRO A 471 1.49 27.26 19.04
C PRO A 471 0.02 27.65 18.82
N GLU A 472 -0.76 26.77 18.21
CA GLU A 472 -2.20 26.92 18.03
C GLU A 472 -2.89 25.54 18.07
N ALA A 473 -4.17 25.55 18.41
CA ALA A 473 -4.96 24.32 18.44
C ALA A 473 -5.31 23.84 17.03
N ILE A 474 -5.15 22.55 16.79
CA ILE A 474 -5.40 21.89 15.50
C ILE A 474 -6.22 20.62 15.68
N ALA A 475 -6.89 20.20 14.63
CA ALA A 475 -7.45 18.85 14.51
C ALA A 475 -6.38 17.95 13.83
N PRO A 476 -5.75 17.00 14.54
CA PRO A 476 -4.66 16.20 13.97
C PRO A 476 -5.21 15.26 12.89
N VAL A 477 -4.53 15.17 11.75
CA VAL A 477 -4.88 14.27 10.66
C VAL A 477 -3.87 13.13 10.58
N VAL A 478 -2.59 13.46 10.55
CA VAL A 478 -1.52 12.46 10.46
C VAL A 478 -0.25 12.99 11.13
N ILE A 479 0.50 12.08 11.72
CA ILE A 479 1.88 12.31 12.15
C ILE A 479 2.77 11.42 11.29
N THR A 480 3.82 11.98 10.71
CA THR A 480 4.78 11.24 9.88
C THR A 480 6.20 11.49 10.34
N SER A 481 7.06 10.50 10.12
CA SER A 481 8.51 10.60 10.23
C SER A 481 9.15 10.16 8.92
N GLU A 482 10.46 10.30 8.82
CA GLU A 482 11.22 9.75 7.71
C GLU A 482 11.04 8.22 7.63
N PRO A 483 10.91 7.62 6.43
CA PRO A 483 10.58 6.20 6.27
C PRO A 483 11.60 5.23 6.86
N ASP A 484 12.90 5.57 6.86
CA ASP A 484 13.95 4.75 7.48
C ASP A 484 14.03 4.94 9.01
N GLY A 485 13.28 5.92 9.56
CA GLY A 485 13.16 6.19 10.98
C GLY A 485 14.42 6.62 11.69
N THR A 486 15.47 7.02 10.96
CA THR A 486 16.76 7.45 11.54
C THR A 486 16.72 8.87 12.08
N ALA A 487 15.81 9.72 11.56
CA ALA A 487 15.68 11.11 11.99
C ALA A 487 14.90 11.23 13.31
N LEU A 488 15.29 12.24 14.11
CA LEU A 488 14.57 12.66 15.33
C LEU A 488 13.33 13.51 15.04
N ASN A 489 13.02 13.79 13.77
CA ASN A 489 12.00 14.75 13.39
C ASN A 489 10.71 14.04 12.99
N SER A 490 9.59 14.62 13.43
CA SER A 490 8.26 14.18 13.04
C SER A 490 7.45 15.39 12.57
N LEU A 491 6.64 15.20 11.55
CA LEU A 491 5.72 16.21 11.03
C LEU A 491 4.30 15.87 11.46
N LEU A 492 3.65 16.82 12.13
CA LEU A 492 2.23 16.75 12.46
C LEU A 492 1.44 17.60 11.48
N GLN A 493 0.58 16.96 10.71
CA GLN A 493 -0.39 17.64 9.86
C GLN A 493 -1.74 17.70 10.56
N GLY A 494 -2.33 18.89 10.59
CA GLY A 494 -3.66 19.09 11.16
C GLY A 494 -4.45 20.17 10.44
N GLY A 495 -5.79 20.04 10.46
CA GLY A 495 -6.70 21.05 9.97
C GLY A 495 -7.00 22.13 11.01
N ARG A 496 -7.23 23.37 10.59
CA ARG A 496 -7.88 24.37 11.46
C ARG A 496 -9.34 23.97 11.65
N ARG A 497 -9.87 24.24 12.84
CA ARG A 497 -11.29 24.03 13.16
C ARG A 497 -12.14 24.72 12.09
N ALA A 498 -12.79 23.96 11.21
CA ALA A 498 -13.85 24.51 10.36
C ALA A 498 -14.89 25.10 11.31
N LYS A 499 -15.20 26.39 11.20
CA LYS A 499 -16.37 26.97 11.86
C LYS A 499 -17.54 26.11 11.43
N THR A 500 -18.11 25.37 12.37
CA THR A 500 -19.26 24.51 12.13
C THR A 500 -20.39 25.34 11.57
N ALA A 501 -20.57 25.32 10.26
CA ALA A 501 -21.84 25.60 9.64
C ALA A 501 -22.74 24.44 10.05
N HIS A 502 -23.71 24.70 10.92
CA HIS A 502 -24.79 23.77 11.22
C HIS A 502 -25.55 23.49 9.93
N ALA A 503 -25.22 22.43 9.22
CA ALA A 503 -26.12 21.77 8.31
C ALA A 503 -26.99 20.83 9.15
N ARG A 504 -28.21 21.26 9.45
CA ARG A 504 -29.30 20.36 9.85
C ARG A 504 -29.65 19.54 8.61
N TYR A 505 -29.51 18.24 8.69
CA TYR A 505 -30.33 17.23 8.01
C TYR A 505 -30.61 16.07 8.98
#